data_77a4828a5803b467784c44433dbb0449
#
_entry.id   77a4828a5803b467784c44433dbb0449
#
_cell.length_a   1.000
_cell.length_b   1.000
_cell.length_c   1.000
_cell.angle_alpha   90.00
_cell.angle_beta   90.00
_cell.angle_gamma   90.00
#
_symmetry.space_group_name_H-M   'P 1'
#
loop_
_entity.id
_entity.type
_entity.pdbx_description
1 polymer ?
#
loop_
_entity_poly.entity_id
_entity_poly.type
_entity_poly.pdbx_seq_one_letter_code
_entity_poly.pdbx_strand_id
1 'polypeptide(L)'
;MGRRQLINAFVAVGSLALTVGACSNDETPTVQTLPVVLEQLLTTPSAGGERTKGDDHFEVWICRVPLDSTAAMYGGLPLRLPLTPQAVTDVVNAHVPAYFDALSHGRYRPVFTPGGEVTISAADEPQACVDGAIAGAGAKADAVLVVADAEHGEDQPGGFGSGGDGCPTAGACSVAATRRVAYVGASDFHPDWGNEPPMDLVEHEIGHSLGWVHSGIDEAGRYLSGLDLMSNSAAPRDVDPTRRDAPGTLAINLFLAGWLPADDVVVATGDATLKLSASSGDEGARLLVIDRGDGSLITVELLKAEGFDDHLPADGIAVHELRIAHGALSSVTPLVGDAPYLDLLQPGDELRVEDWTVTVSSGWTVSAAHASVT
;
A
#
# COMPACT_ATOMS: atom_id res chain seq x y z
N MET A 1 39.24 57.18 -34.49
CA MET A 1 40.66 57.43 -34.16
C MET A 1 41.03 56.42 -33.04
N GLY A 2 41.71 55.51 -33.28
CA GLY A 2 43.07 55.04 -33.57
C GLY A 2 43.35 54.03 -32.47
N ARG A 3 43.92 53.04 -32.62
CA ARG A 3 44.89 52.26 -33.37
C ARG A 3 45.13 50.94 -32.59
N ARG A 4 45.24 49.88 -33.34
CA ARG A 4 45.77 48.54 -33.00
C ARG A 4 47.12 48.57 -32.28
N GLN A 5 47.37 47.53 -31.45
CA GLN A 5 48.63 46.81 -31.54
C GLN A 5 48.49 45.37 -31.04
N LEU A 6 48.88 44.47 -31.93
CA LEU A 6 49.21 43.05 -31.71
C LEU A 6 50.59 42.97 -31.09
N ILE A 7 50.76 42.02 -30.12
CA ILE A 7 52.08 41.44 -29.88
C ILE A 7 51.89 39.93 -29.67
N ASN A 8 52.55 39.18 -30.58
CA ASN A 8 52.84 37.75 -30.51
C ASN A 8 54.05 37.51 -29.59
N ALA A 9 54.06 36.43 -28.83
CA ALA A 9 55.30 35.71 -28.42
C ALA A 9 54.93 34.31 -27.91
N PHE A 10 55.20 33.33 -28.64
CA PHE A 10 56.05 32.19 -28.67
C PHE A 10 56.15 31.35 -27.36
N VAL A 11 55.60 30.10 -27.44
CA VAL A 11 56.15 28.75 -27.28
C VAL A 11 57.16 28.50 -26.15
N ALA A 12 56.78 27.55 -25.26
CA ALA A 12 57.65 26.53 -24.73
C ALA A 12 56.85 25.26 -24.44
N VAL A 13 57.18 24.21 -25.17
CA VAL A 13 56.73 22.84 -25.01
C VAL A 13 57.47 22.23 -23.79
N GLY A 14 56.75 21.80 -22.81
CA GLY A 14 57.27 20.98 -21.71
C GLY A 14 56.39 19.73 -21.54
N SER A 15 56.82 18.63 -22.17
CA SER A 15 56.21 17.31 -22.00
C SER A 15 56.56 16.80 -20.63
N LEU A 16 55.57 16.73 -19.74
CA LEU A 16 55.67 15.92 -18.50
C LEU A 16 54.65 14.79 -18.60
N ALA A 17 55.13 13.60 -18.88
CA ALA A 17 54.38 12.38 -18.85
C ALA A 17 54.09 12.02 -17.38
N LEU A 18 52.87 12.30 -16.94
CA LEU A 18 52.32 11.75 -15.72
C LEU A 18 51.46 10.54 -16.08
N THR A 19 52.00 9.37 -15.82
CA THR A 19 51.26 8.11 -15.81
C THR A 19 50.31 8.16 -14.62
N VAL A 20 49.05 8.58 -14.84
CA VAL A 20 47.99 8.36 -13.92
C VAL A 20 47.37 7.00 -14.26
N GLY A 21 47.70 6.01 -13.44
CA GLY A 21 46.93 4.77 -13.39
C GLY A 21 45.57 5.04 -12.83
N ALA A 22 44.60 5.34 -13.68
CA ALA A 22 43.19 5.33 -13.32
C ALA A 22 42.71 3.90 -13.47
N CYS A 23 42.62 3.17 -12.35
CA CYS A 23 41.67 2.09 -12.22
C CYS A 23 40.27 2.75 -12.03
N SER A 24 39.63 3.12 -13.10
CA SER A 24 38.20 3.34 -13.11
C SER A 24 37.57 1.96 -13.32
N ASN A 25 37.12 1.36 -12.24
CA ASN A 25 36.09 0.37 -12.33
C ASN A 25 34.79 1.14 -12.67
N ASP A 26 34.63 1.47 -13.95
CA ASP A 26 33.31 1.76 -14.51
C ASP A 26 32.58 0.41 -14.56
N GLU A 27 32.05 -0.02 -13.40
CA GLU A 27 30.97 -0.98 -13.40
C GLU A 27 29.78 -0.24 -14.03
N THR A 28 29.56 -0.51 -15.32
CA THR A 28 28.30 -0.17 -15.99
C THR A 28 27.20 -0.74 -15.09
N PRO A 29 26.25 0.08 -14.59
CA PRO A 29 25.17 -0.45 -13.78
C PRO A 29 24.50 -1.56 -14.57
N THR A 30 24.56 -2.78 -14.05
CA THR A 30 23.85 -3.91 -14.61
C THR A 30 22.37 -3.55 -14.43
N VAL A 31 21.63 -3.33 -15.52
CA VAL A 31 20.19 -3.12 -15.46
C VAL A 31 19.65 -4.39 -14.82
N GLN A 32 19.24 -4.29 -13.56
CA GLN A 32 18.58 -5.39 -12.86
C GLN A 32 17.25 -5.60 -13.55
N THR A 33 17.08 -6.73 -14.21
CA THR A 33 15.78 -7.15 -14.70
C THR A 33 14.97 -7.60 -13.50
N LEU A 34 13.79 -7.00 -13.33
CA LEU A 34 12.81 -7.50 -12.36
C LEU A 34 12.55 -8.99 -12.63
N PRO A 35 12.32 -9.81 -11.60
CA PRO A 35 11.85 -11.17 -11.82
C PRO A 35 10.61 -11.16 -12.69
N VAL A 36 10.49 -12.09 -13.61
CA VAL A 36 9.32 -12.21 -14.51
C VAL A 36 8.01 -12.17 -13.72
N VAL A 37 8.02 -12.74 -12.52
CA VAL A 37 6.89 -12.76 -11.59
C VAL A 37 6.50 -11.35 -11.14
N LEU A 38 7.44 -10.47 -10.79
CA LEU A 38 7.15 -9.07 -10.43
C LEU A 38 6.69 -8.26 -11.63
N GLU A 39 7.30 -8.48 -12.81
CA GLU A 39 6.84 -7.84 -14.04
C GLU A 39 5.40 -8.23 -14.39
N GLN A 40 5.05 -9.50 -14.18
CA GLN A 40 3.68 -9.97 -14.38
C GLN A 40 2.69 -9.29 -13.45
N LEU A 41 3.05 -9.07 -12.17
CA LEU A 41 2.20 -8.37 -11.23
C LEU A 41 1.87 -6.95 -11.68
N LEU A 42 2.82 -6.24 -12.29
CA LEU A 42 2.62 -4.87 -12.80
C LEU A 42 1.67 -4.80 -14.01
N THR A 43 1.49 -5.92 -14.70
CA THR A 43 0.65 -5.98 -15.91
C THR A 43 -0.77 -6.47 -15.64
N THR A 44 -1.06 -6.89 -14.41
CA THR A 44 -2.42 -7.33 -14.06
C THR A 44 -3.37 -6.14 -13.93
N PRO A 45 -4.64 -6.26 -14.30
CA PRO A 45 -5.63 -5.20 -14.09
C PRO A 45 -5.77 -4.75 -12.64
N SER A 46 -5.50 -5.64 -11.69
CA SER A 46 -5.51 -5.37 -10.25
C SER A 46 -4.27 -4.62 -9.75
N ALA A 47 -3.20 -4.54 -10.54
CA ALA A 47 -1.98 -3.80 -10.16
C ALA A 47 -2.10 -2.28 -10.34
N GLY A 48 -3.29 -1.74 -10.40
CA GLY A 48 -3.54 -0.31 -10.43
C GLY A 48 -3.13 0.41 -11.73
N GLY A 49 -1.93 0.22 -12.22
CA GLY A 49 -1.46 0.80 -13.47
C GLY A 49 -1.74 2.31 -13.62
N GLU A 50 -2.47 2.69 -14.66
CA GLU A 50 -2.88 4.09 -14.87
C GLU A 50 -3.92 4.59 -13.86
N ARG A 51 -4.65 3.68 -13.18
CA ARG A 51 -5.71 4.00 -12.22
C ARG A 51 -5.19 4.54 -10.88
N THR A 52 -3.88 4.41 -10.65
CA THR A 52 -3.21 4.85 -9.41
C THR A 52 -2.45 6.16 -9.59
N LYS A 53 -2.78 6.95 -10.61
CA LYS A 53 -2.11 8.23 -10.91
C LYS A 53 -3.11 9.34 -11.14
N GLY A 54 -2.78 10.52 -10.59
CA GLY A 54 -3.62 11.70 -10.70
C GLY A 54 -4.88 11.63 -9.85
N ASP A 55 -5.89 12.37 -10.28
CA ASP A 55 -7.19 12.39 -9.61
C ASP A 55 -7.99 11.13 -9.98
N ASP A 56 -8.49 10.43 -8.98
CA ASP A 56 -9.28 9.22 -9.10
C ASP A 56 -10.71 9.49 -8.60
N HIS A 57 -11.68 9.43 -9.46
CA HIS A 57 -13.03 9.91 -9.18
C HIS A 57 -13.93 8.83 -8.59
N PHE A 58 -14.26 8.99 -7.31
CA PHE A 58 -15.24 8.17 -6.58
C PHE A 58 -16.59 8.88 -6.50
N GLU A 59 -17.69 8.18 -6.79
CA GLU A 59 -19.00 8.61 -6.37
C GLU A 59 -19.39 7.97 -5.05
N VAL A 60 -19.88 8.79 -4.11
CA VAL A 60 -20.30 8.36 -2.77
C VAL A 60 -21.77 7.98 -2.78
N TRP A 61 -22.07 6.75 -2.44
CA TRP A 61 -23.42 6.19 -2.41
C TRP A 61 -23.79 5.76 -0.98
N ILE A 62 -25.02 6.03 -0.57
CA ILE A 62 -25.54 5.54 0.70
C ILE A 62 -26.41 4.32 0.45
N CYS A 63 -26.09 3.23 1.13
CA CYS A 63 -26.94 2.05 1.15
C CYS A 63 -27.95 2.14 2.31
N ARG A 64 -29.23 2.16 1.99
CA ARG A 64 -30.32 2.16 2.97
C ARG A 64 -30.67 0.73 3.34
N VAL A 65 -30.29 0.34 4.54
CA VAL A 65 -30.56 -0.99 5.10
C VAL A 65 -31.94 -0.99 5.75
N PRO A 66 -32.83 -1.98 5.48
CA PRO A 66 -34.17 -2.02 6.07
C PRO A 66 -34.16 -2.09 7.60
N LEU A 67 -35.23 -1.61 8.21
CA LEU A 67 -35.39 -1.58 9.68
C LEU A 67 -35.46 -2.98 10.32
N ASP A 68 -35.88 -3.97 9.58
CA ASP A 68 -35.99 -5.36 10.00
C ASP A 68 -34.73 -6.18 9.70
N SER A 69 -33.70 -5.56 9.11
CA SER A 69 -32.38 -6.20 9.01
C SER A 69 -31.81 -6.46 10.40
N THR A 70 -31.25 -7.64 10.55
CA THR A 70 -30.42 -7.98 11.71
C THR A 70 -29.02 -7.47 11.44
N ALA A 71 -28.79 -6.18 11.65
CA ALA A 71 -27.46 -5.62 11.54
C ALA A 71 -26.80 -5.57 12.92
N ALA A 72 -25.54 -5.96 13.02
CA ALA A 72 -24.75 -5.81 14.23
C ALA A 72 -24.26 -4.37 14.38
N MET A 73 -24.00 -3.99 15.62
CA MET A 73 -23.33 -2.73 15.93
C MET A 73 -21.84 -2.95 16.10
N TYR A 74 -21.08 -2.16 15.42
CA TYR A 74 -19.63 -2.16 15.59
C TYR A 74 -19.24 -1.15 16.68
N GLY A 75 -18.39 -1.57 17.63
CA GLY A 75 -17.92 -0.70 18.69
C GLY A 75 -19.00 -0.13 19.63
N GLY A 76 -20.21 -0.72 19.63
CA GLY A 76 -21.33 -0.25 20.45
C GLY A 76 -22.06 0.97 19.88
N LEU A 77 -21.77 1.36 18.64
CA LEU A 77 -22.41 2.48 17.96
C LEU A 77 -23.85 2.14 17.51
N PRO A 78 -24.71 3.15 17.27
CA PRO A 78 -26.09 2.91 16.82
C PRO A 78 -26.12 2.19 15.47
N LEU A 79 -27.11 1.32 15.29
CA LEU A 79 -27.29 0.59 14.04
C LEU A 79 -27.52 1.50 12.83
N ARG A 80 -28.13 2.67 13.04
CA ARG A 80 -28.55 3.51 11.94
C ARG A 80 -28.15 4.93 12.12
N LEU A 81 -27.60 5.48 11.07
CA LEU A 81 -27.22 6.88 11.00
C LEU A 81 -27.99 7.58 9.86
N PRO A 82 -28.40 8.83 10.03
CA PRO A 82 -29.07 9.62 9.00
C PRO A 82 -28.07 10.16 7.97
N LEU A 83 -27.25 9.27 7.40
CA LEU A 83 -26.21 9.62 6.43
C LEU A 83 -26.84 10.14 5.14
N THR A 84 -26.17 11.09 4.50
CA THR A 84 -26.50 11.53 3.14
C THR A 84 -25.25 11.47 2.28
N PRO A 85 -25.36 11.26 0.94
CA PRO A 85 -24.20 11.25 0.06
C PRO A 85 -23.34 12.51 0.22
N GLN A 86 -23.96 13.69 0.35
CA GLN A 86 -23.23 14.94 0.51
C GLN A 86 -22.44 15.00 1.83
N ALA A 87 -23.07 14.64 2.96
CA ALA A 87 -22.42 14.70 4.26
C ALA A 87 -21.22 13.76 4.34
N VAL A 88 -21.34 12.54 3.81
CA VAL A 88 -20.24 11.58 3.73
C VAL A 88 -19.16 12.10 2.78
N THR A 89 -19.53 12.63 1.62
CA THR A 89 -18.59 13.23 0.67
C THR A 89 -17.75 14.34 1.31
N ASP A 90 -18.37 15.22 2.08
CA ASP A 90 -17.68 16.33 2.74
C ASP A 90 -16.65 15.80 3.76
N VAL A 91 -17.01 14.77 4.51
CA VAL A 91 -16.13 14.13 5.51
C VAL A 91 -14.95 13.44 4.84
N VAL A 92 -15.19 12.55 3.86
CA VAL A 92 -14.10 11.80 3.23
C VAL A 92 -13.16 12.71 2.44
N ASN A 93 -13.66 13.77 1.80
CA ASN A 93 -12.82 14.76 1.12
C ASN A 93 -11.95 15.59 2.07
N ALA A 94 -12.33 15.70 3.34
CA ALA A 94 -11.54 16.43 4.32
C ALA A 94 -10.28 15.67 4.77
N HIS A 95 -10.26 14.33 4.65
CA HIS A 95 -9.22 13.46 5.21
C HIS A 95 -8.54 12.59 4.15
N VAL A 96 -9.27 11.69 3.52
CA VAL A 96 -8.76 10.61 2.67
C VAL A 96 -7.85 11.06 1.51
N PRO A 97 -8.15 12.16 0.78
CA PRO A 97 -7.26 12.63 -0.28
C PRO A 97 -5.86 13.02 0.21
N ALA A 98 -5.76 13.61 1.41
CA ALA A 98 -4.48 14.03 1.98
C ALA A 98 -3.62 12.81 2.38
N TYR A 99 -4.24 11.76 2.92
CA TYR A 99 -3.57 10.51 3.23
C TYR A 99 -2.94 9.89 1.99
N PHE A 100 -3.71 9.65 0.93
CA PHE A 100 -3.20 9.04 -0.30
C PHE A 100 -2.23 9.94 -1.07
N ASP A 101 -2.41 11.25 -1.05
CA ASP A 101 -1.46 12.21 -1.66
C ASP A 101 -0.10 12.09 -0.99
N ALA A 102 -0.06 12.06 0.34
CA ALA A 102 1.18 11.88 1.10
C ALA A 102 1.78 10.49 0.90
N LEU A 103 0.97 9.41 0.98
CA LEU A 103 1.42 8.02 0.81
C LEU A 103 2.03 7.77 -0.58
N SER A 104 1.49 8.41 -1.60
CA SER A 104 1.93 8.28 -3.01
C SER A 104 2.99 9.30 -3.43
N HIS A 105 3.45 10.18 -2.54
CA HIS A 105 4.32 11.31 -2.85
C HIS A 105 3.73 12.22 -3.95
N GLY A 106 2.44 12.56 -3.82
CA GLY A 106 1.73 13.44 -4.73
C GLY A 106 1.36 12.82 -6.08
N ARG A 107 1.45 11.49 -6.22
CA ARG A 107 1.14 10.81 -7.50
C ARG A 107 -0.32 10.45 -7.68
N TYR A 108 -1.04 10.24 -6.58
CA TYR A 108 -2.42 9.76 -6.59
C TYR A 108 -3.25 10.49 -5.54
N ARG A 109 -4.49 10.82 -5.92
CA ARG A 109 -5.43 11.47 -5.04
C ARG A 109 -6.86 11.04 -5.34
N PRO A 110 -7.56 10.34 -4.43
CA PRO A 110 -8.98 10.09 -4.59
C PRO A 110 -9.76 11.41 -4.45
N VAL A 111 -10.78 11.59 -5.29
CA VAL A 111 -11.66 12.76 -5.31
C VAL A 111 -13.09 12.27 -5.22
N PHE A 112 -13.81 12.70 -4.21
CA PHE A 112 -15.16 12.20 -3.94
C PHE A 112 -16.21 13.22 -4.36
N THR A 113 -17.26 12.71 -5.02
CA THR A 113 -18.45 13.49 -5.39
C THR A 113 -19.70 12.77 -4.91
N PRO A 114 -20.77 13.50 -4.51
CA PRO A 114 -21.99 12.86 -4.08
C PRO A 114 -22.66 12.16 -5.25
N GLY A 115 -22.97 10.87 -5.06
CA GLY A 115 -23.76 10.05 -5.97
C GLY A 115 -25.24 10.02 -5.57
N GLY A 116 -25.72 8.85 -5.15
CA GLY A 116 -27.12 8.63 -4.82
C GLY A 116 -27.33 7.72 -3.62
N GLU A 117 -28.52 7.15 -3.56
CA GLU A 117 -28.91 6.20 -2.53
C GLU A 117 -29.40 4.90 -3.17
N VAL A 118 -29.07 3.78 -2.54
CA VAL A 118 -29.57 2.45 -2.87
C VAL A 118 -30.36 1.94 -1.68
N THR A 119 -31.55 1.38 -1.92
CA THR A 119 -32.33 0.71 -0.88
C THR A 119 -32.34 -0.78 -1.17
N ILE A 120 -31.95 -1.59 -0.20
CA ILE A 120 -31.98 -3.05 -0.29
C ILE A 120 -33.08 -3.65 0.55
N SER A 121 -33.41 -4.93 0.35
CA SER A 121 -34.35 -5.64 1.20
C SER A 121 -33.63 -6.27 2.42
N ALA A 122 -34.39 -6.66 3.43
CA ALA A 122 -33.83 -7.30 4.63
C ALA A 122 -33.14 -8.65 4.35
N ALA A 123 -33.44 -9.28 3.22
CA ALA A 123 -32.87 -10.55 2.81
C ALA A 123 -31.64 -10.37 1.89
N ASP A 124 -31.32 -9.14 1.50
CA ASP A 124 -30.21 -8.88 0.60
C ASP A 124 -28.89 -8.77 1.36
N GLU A 125 -27.83 -9.23 0.72
CA GLU A 125 -26.44 -9.12 1.17
C GLU A 125 -25.86 -7.74 0.78
N PRO A 126 -24.73 -7.31 1.39
CA PRO A 126 -24.04 -6.05 1.05
C PRO A 126 -23.70 -5.91 -0.44
N GLN A 127 -23.57 -7.01 -1.15
CA GLN A 127 -23.38 -7.03 -2.61
C GLN A 127 -24.48 -6.26 -3.35
N ALA A 128 -25.73 -6.33 -2.88
CA ALA A 128 -26.85 -5.61 -3.52
C ALA A 128 -26.68 -4.08 -3.43
N CYS A 129 -26.05 -3.57 -2.37
CA CYS A 129 -25.68 -2.15 -2.27
C CYS A 129 -24.66 -1.76 -3.34
N VAL A 130 -23.64 -2.59 -3.50
CA VAL A 130 -22.58 -2.39 -4.50
C VAL A 130 -23.16 -2.40 -5.92
N ASP A 131 -23.94 -3.42 -6.24
CA ASP A 131 -24.55 -3.57 -7.57
C ASP A 131 -25.45 -2.37 -7.91
N GLY A 132 -26.24 -1.92 -6.93
CA GLY A 132 -27.10 -0.75 -7.09
C GLY A 132 -26.31 0.54 -7.28
N ALA A 133 -25.25 0.75 -6.52
CA ALA A 133 -24.38 1.91 -6.63
C ALA A 133 -23.65 1.95 -7.99
N ILE A 134 -23.08 0.83 -8.41
CA ILE A 134 -22.42 0.72 -9.71
C ILE A 134 -23.39 0.98 -10.87
N ALA A 135 -24.61 0.43 -10.79
CA ALA A 135 -25.63 0.64 -11.81
C ALA A 135 -26.12 2.09 -11.89
N GLY A 136 -26.11 2.81 -10.76
CA GLY A 136 -26.52 4.21 -10.68
C GLY A 136 -25.40 5.22 -10.95
N ALA A 137 -24.15 4.80 -10.84
CA ALA A 137 -23.00 5.69 -10.94
C ALA A 137 -22.83 6.29 -12.34
N GLY A 138 -22.43 7.55 -12.36
CA GLY A 138 -22.20 8.30 -13.60
C GLY A 138 -21.02 7.77 -14.40
N ALA A 139 -20.97 8.13 -15.69
CA ALA A 139 -19.94 7.67 -16.60
C ALA A 139 -18.53 8.23 -16.27
N LYS A 140 -18.46 9.25 -15.43
CA LYS A 140 -17.18 9.86 -15.01
C LYS A 140 -16.62 9.27 -13.72
N ALA A 141 -17.39 8.46 -13.01
CA ALA A 141 -16.90 7.80 -11.82
C ALA A 141 -15.98 6.65 -12.21
N ASP A 142 -14.76 6.66 -11.73
CA ASP A 142 -13.79 5.57 -11.88
C ASP A 142 -14.06 4.45 -10.87
N ALA A 143 -14.64 4.82 -9.73
CA ALA A 143 -14.97 3.94 -8.63
C ALA A 143 -16.21 4.42 -7.87
N VAL A 144 -16.73 3.60 -6.96
CA VAL A 144 -17.78 3.97 -6.01
C VAL A 144 -17.31 3.73 -4.58
N LEU A 145 -17.62 4.67 -3.69
CA LEU A 145 -17.58 4.47 -2.25
C LEU A 145 -19.02 4.25 -1.77
N VAL A 146 -19.32 3.09 -1.24
CA VAL A 146 -20.63 2.74 -0.72
C VAL A 146 -20.56 2.73 0.79
N VAL A 147 -21.39 3.54 1.44
CA VAL A 147 -21.51 3.59 2.90
C VAL A 147 -22.90 3.11 3.29
N ALA A 148 -22.97 2.02 4.04
CA ALA A 148 -24.25 1.60 4.61
C ALA A 148 -24.68 2.54 5.73
N ASP A 149 -25.98 2.78 5.88
CA ASP A 149 -26.52 3.54 7.02
C ASP A 149 -26.66 2.68 8.30
N ALA A 150 -26.21 1.44 8.24
CA ALA A 150 -26.15 0.48 9.33
C ALA A 150 -25.03 -0.55 9.08
N GLU A 151 -24.67 -1.34 10.09
CA GLU A 151 -23.81 -2.51 9.93
C GLU A 151 -24.62 -3.74 9.48
N HIS A 152 -23.99 -4.61 8.69
CA HIS A 152 -24.59 -5.81 8.13
C HIS A 152 -24.20 -7.08 8.89
N GLY A 153 -24.74 -7.29 10.08
CA GLY A 153 -24.54 -8.54 10.81
C GLY A 153 -23.16 -8.70 11.47
N GLU A 154 -23.03 -9.68 12.36
CA GLU A 154 -21.82 -9.93 13.14
C GLU A 154 -20.66 -10.48 12.29
N ASP A 155 -20.97 -11.19 11.21
CA ASP A 155 -19.99 -11.86 10.35
C ASP A 155 -19.42 -10.93 9.26
N GLN A 156 -19.91 -9.70 9.15
CA GLN A 156 -19.49 -8.72 8.15
C GLN A 156 -19.29 -7.33 8.76
N PRO A 157 -18.54 -7.22 9.85
CA PRO A 157 -18.18 -5.91 10.39
C PRO A 157 -17.20 -5.22 9.44
N GLY A 158 -17.24 -3.92 9.40
CA GLY A 158 -16.28 -3.12 8.70
C GLY A 158 -16.61 -2.92 7.23
N GLY A 159 -15.82 -3.49 6.35
CA GLY A 159 -15.92 -3.17 4.94
C GLY A 159 -15.39 -4.27 4.01
N PHE A 160 -15.37 -3.95 2.74
CA PHE A 160 -14.72 -4.72 1.70
C PHE A 160 -14.44 -3.84 0.48
N GLY A 161 -13.44 -4.21 -0.31
CA GLY A 161 -13.13 -3.51 -1.55
C GLY A 161 -12.93 -4.46 -2.73
N SER A 162 -12.92 -3.91 -3.93
CA SER A 162 -12.67 -4.65 -5.16
C SER A 162 -12.04 -3.77 -6.23
N GLY A 163 -11.07 -4.34 -6.95
CA GLY A 163 -10.44 -3.72 -8.12
C GLY A 163 -11.33 -3.67 -9.37
N GLY A 164 -12.56 -4.21 -9.32
CA GLY A 164 -13.48 -4.21 -10.44
C GLY A 164 -13.20 -5.30 -11.48
N ASP A 165 -13.63 -5.09 -12.74
CA ASP A 165 -13.47 -6.03 -13.83
C ASP A 165 -12.00 -6.45 -14.02
N GLY A 166 -11.79 -7.75 -14.12
CA GLY A 166 -10.46 -8.35 -14.29
C GLY A 166 -9.70 -8.55 -12.97
N CYS A 167 -10.29 -8.21 -11.85
CA CYS A 167 -9.72 -8.54 -10.55
C CYS A 167 -9.75 -10.07 -10.36
N PRO A 168 -8.61 -10.72 -10.10
CA PRO A 168 -8.60 -12.15 -9.80
C PRO A 168 -9.34 -12.40 -8.48
N THR A 169 -10.09 -13.50 -8.42
CA THR A 169 -10.95 -13.87 -7.29
C THR A 169 -10.20 -14.27 -6.01
N ALA A 170 -8.88 -14.17 -5.97
CA ALA A 170 -8.07 -14.49 -4.80
C ALA A 170 -7.52 -13.21 -4.16
N GLY A 171 -7.81 -13.01 -2.90
CA GLY A 171 -7.23 -11.92 -2.09
C GLY A 171 -8.03 -10.60 -2.16
N ALA A 172 -7.60 -9.64 -2.98
CA ALA A 172 -8.15 -8.29 -3.02
C ALA A 172 -9.58 -8.15 -3.59
N CYS A 173 -10.16 -9.22 -4.11
CA CYS A 173 -11.45 -9.18 -4.77
C CYS A 173 -12.46 -10.05 -4.05
N SER A 174 -12.94 -9.57 -2.92
CA SER A 174 -13.96 -10.25 -2.12
C SER A 174 -15.35 -10.20 -2.76
N VAL A 175 -15.58 -9.30 -3.70
CA VAL A 175 -16.86 -9.13 -4.41
C VAL A 175 -16.65 -9.07 -5.91
N ALA A 176 -17.62 -9.65 -6.64
CA ALA A 176 -17.71 -9.48 -8.09
C ALA A 176 -18.23 -8.06 -8.39
N ALA A 177 -17.40 -7.23 -8.98
CA ALA A 177 -17.77 -5.87 -9.35
C ALA A 177 -17.26 -5.55 -10.76
N THR A 178 -18.08 -4.87 -11.55
CA THR A 178 -17.70 -4.41 -12.90
C THR A 178 -16.97 -3.06 -12.86
N ARG A 179 -16.90 -2.45 -11.69
CA ARG A 179 -16.21 -1.19 -11.40
C ARG A 179 -15.51 -1.31 -10.06
N ARG A 180 -14.46 -0.53 -9.82
CA ARG A 180 -13.80 -0.48 -8.52
C ARG A 180 -14.77 0.00 -7.45
N VAL A 181 -14.67 -0.59 -6.26
CA VAL A 181 -15.55 -0.30 -5.14
C VAL A 181 -14.78 -0.34 -3.83
N ALA A 182 -15.15 0.57 -2.93
CA ALA A 182 -14.88 0.50 -1.49
C ALA A 182 -16.26 0.52 -0.80
N TYR A 183 -16.50 -0.40 0.13
CA TYR A 183 -17.73 -0.48 0.92
C TYR A 183 -17.38 -0.45 2.39
N VAL A 184 -18.08 0.36 3.16
CA VAL A 184 -17.93 0.44 4.63
C VAL A 184 -19.29 0.53 5.32
N GLY A 185 -19.34 0.08 6.58
CA GLY A 185 -20.49 0.25 7.44
C GLY A 185 -20.63 1.68 7.99
N ALA A 186 -21.63 1.87 8.85
CA ALA A 186 -21.97 3.19 9.39
C ALA A 186 -21.07 3.65 10.54
N SER A 187 -20.37 2.74 11.21
CA SER A 187 -19.71 3.00 12.50
C SER A 187 -18.72 4.16 12.48
N ASP A 188 -17.95 4.28 11.41
CA ASP A 188 -16.92 5.33 11.30
C ASP A 188 -17.51 6.72 11.07
N PHE A 189 -18.77 6.80 10.70
CA PHE A 189 -19.49 8.07 10.51
C PHE A 189 -20.38 8.46 11.71
N HIS A 190 -20.20 7.80 12.86
CA HIS A 190 -21.02 8.07 14.02
C HIS A 190 -20.69 9.45 14.63
N PRO A 191 -21.73 10.23 15.06
CA PRO A 191 -21.53 11.54 15.65
C PRO A 191 -20.63 11.58 16.90
N ASP A 192 -20.44 10.46 17.59
CA ASP A 192 -19.57 10.36 18.76
C ASP A 192 -18.09 10.61 18.40
N TRP A 193 -17.71 10.43 17.13
CA TRP A 193 -16.39 10.82 16.63
C TRP A 193 -16.21 12.34 16.49
N GLY A 194 -17.29 13.13 16.64
CA GLY A 194 -17.27 14.58 16.47
C GLY A 194 -17.05 15.00 15.01
N ASN A 195 -16.12 15.93 14.80
CA ASN A 195 -15.79 16.42 13.46
C ASN A 195 -14.61 15.67 12.79
N GLU A 196 -14.06 14.72 13.49
CA GLU A 196 -12.85 13.97 13.08
C GLU A 196 -13.11 12.46 13.19
N PRO A 197 -13.94 11.90 12.32
CA PRO A 197 -14.18 10.47 12.30
C PRO A 197 -12.90 9.72 11.86
N PRO A 198 -12.71 8.46 12.29
CA PRO A 198 -11.64 7.63 11.76
C PRO A 198 -11.88 7.34 10.29
N MET A 199 -10.81 7.39 9.49
CA MET A 199 -10.87 7.08 8.05
C MET A 199 -10.07 5.84 7.70
N ASP A 200 -9.41 5.22 8.67
CA ASP A 200 -8.56 4.06 8.49
C ASP A 200 -9.23 2.90 7.74
N LEU A 201 -10.52 2.63 8.00
CA LEU A 201 -11.27 1.61 7.27
C LEU A 201 -11.57 2.03 5.83
N VAL A 202 -11.98 3.28 5.60
CA VAL A 202 -12.22 3.79 4.24
C VAL A 202 -10.93 3.73 3.42
N GLU A 203 -9.80 4.08 4.02
CA GLU A 203 -8.47 4.02 3.39
C GLU A 203 -8.08 2.58 3.06
N HIS A 204 -8.34 1.62 3.98
CA HIS A 204 -8.15 0.20 3.76
C HIS A 204 -8.96 -0.32 2.56
N GLU A 205 -10.25 0.00 2.50
CA GLU A 205 -11.10 -0.49 1.41
C GLU A 205 -10.77 0.17 0.06
N ILE A 206 -10.27 1.40 0.07
CA ILE A 206 -9.68 2.01 -1.13
C ILE A 206 -8.43 1.23 -1.55
N GLY A 207 -7.58 0.80 -0.61
CA GLY A 207 -6.45 -0.08 -0.88
C GLY A 207 -6.87 -1.34 -1.65
N HIS A 208 -7.94 -2.00 -1.24
CA HIS A 208 -8.51 -3.13 -1.99
C HIS A 208 -9.00 -2.71 -3.38
N SER A 209 -9.59 -1.54 -3.52
CA SER A 209 -10.00 -1.03 -4.82
C SER A 209 -8.82 -0.78 -5.77
N LEU A 210 -7.62 -0.56 -5.23
CA LEU A 210 -6.36 -0.47 -5.97
C LEU A 210 -5.71 -1.83 -6.26
N GLY A 211 -6.30 -2.93 -5.76
CA GLY A 211 -5.82 -4.29 -5.98
C GLY A 211 -4.90 -4.82 -4.88
N TRP A 212 -4.77 -4.12 -3.76
CA TRP A 212 -3.96 -4.58 -2.65
C TRP A 212 -4.64 -5.70 -1.87
N VAL A 213 -3.87 -6.71 -1.50
CA VAL A 213 -4.35 -7.85 -0.72
C VAL A 213 -4.07 -7.64 0.75
N HIS A 214 -4.82 -8.33 1.60
CA HIS A 214 -4.53 -8.32 3.03
C HIS A 214 -3.12 -8.81 3.34
N SER A 215 -2.52 -8.24 4.38
CA SER A 215 -1.28 -8.69 5.00
C SER A 215 -1.50 -9.03 6.47
N GLY A 216 -0.73 -9.98 7.00
CA GLY A 216 -0.77 -10.30 8.44
C GLY A 216 -2.10 -10.79 8.98
N ILE A 217 -2.89 -11.50 8.19
CA ILE A 217 -4.12 -12.17 8.64
C ILE A 217 -3.77 -13.56 9.14
N ASP A 218 -4.24 -13.93 10.34
CA ASP A 218 -4.11 -15.28 10.87
C ASP A 218 -5.20 -16.25 10.36
N GLU A 219 -5.07 -17.53 10.71
CA GLU A 219 -6.04 -18.57 10.32
C GLU A 219 -7.47 -18.32 10.86
N ALA A 220 -7.61 -17.49 11.88
CA ALA A 220 -8.90 -17.08 12.43
C ALA A 220 -9.47 -15.82 11.78
N GLY A 221 -8.80 -15.28 10.76
CA GLY A 221 -9.23 -14.07 10.05
C GLY A 221 -8.95 -12.78 10.81
N ARG A 222 -8.05 -12.79 11.83
CA ARG A 222 -7.73 -11.59 12.60
C ARG A 222 -6.57 -10.84 11.96
N TYR A 223 -6.70 -9.53 11.87
CA TYR A 223 -5.68 -8.62 11.40
C TYR A 223 -4.70 -8.33 12.53
N LEU A 224 -3.52 -8.93 12.48
CA LEU A 224 -2.56 -8.90 13.59
C LEU A 224 -1.45 -7.88 13.41
N SER A 225 -1.14 -7.50 12.17
CA SER A 225 -0.01 -6.62 11.89
C SER A 225 -0.44 -5.15 11.94
N GLY A 226 0.24 -4.36 12.77
CA GLY A 226 0.12 -2.90 12.77
C GLY A 226 1.08 -2.19 11.81
N LEU A 227 1.72 -2.93 10.90
CA LEU A 227 2.75 -2.42 9.99
C LEU A 227 2.20 -1.98 8.64
N ASP A 228 0.95 -2.26 8.35
CA ASP A 228 0.39 -2.10 7.02
C ASP A 228 -1.09 -1.70 7.05
N LEU A 229 -1.45 -0.72 6.24
CA LEU A 229 -2.84 -0.37 5.93
C LEU A 229 -3.70 -1.62 5.64
N MET A 230 -3.15 -2.59 4.91
CA MET A 230 -3.88 -3.80 4.48
C MET A 230 -3.94 -4.89 5.55
N SER A 231 -3.63 -4.55 6.84
CA SER A 231 -3.82 -5.42 8.00
C SER A 231 -4.64 -4.69 9.06
N ASN A 232 -4.10 -4.46 10.28
CA ASN A 232 -4.79 -3.66 11.29
C ASN A 232 -4.70 -2.17 10.96
N SER A 233 -5.61 -1.68 10.15
CA SER A 233 -5.67 -0.25 9.76
C SER A 233 -5.91 0.68 10.96
N ALA A 234 -6.50 0.17 12.05
CA ALA A 234 -6.72 0.91 13.28
C ALA A 234 -5.47 0.99 14.20
N ALA A 235 -4.36 0.36 13.84
CA ALA A 235 -3.18 0.28 14.69
C ALA A 235 -2.67 1.63 15.23
N PRO A 236 -2.61 2.72 14.45
CA PRO A 236 -2.24 4.03 15.00
C PRO A 236 -3.21 4.51 16.09
N ARG A 237 -4.52 4.26 15.91
CA ARG A 237 -5.57 4.65 16.87
C ARG A 237 -5.57 3.79 18.12
N ASP A 238 -5.13 2.54 18.02
CA ASP A 238 -4.97 1.64 19.18
C ASP A 238 -3.86 2.16 20.12
N VAL A 239 -2.85 2.84 19.58
CA VAL A 239 -1.75 3.46 20.34
C VAL A 239 -2.12 4.88 20.80
N ASP A 240 -2.65 5.70 19.90
CA ASP A 240 -3.13 7.06 20.18
C ASP A 240 -4.56 7.24 19.68
N PRO A 241 -5.56 7.25 20.58
CA PRO A 241 -6.97 7.39 20.22
C PRO A 241 -7.35 8.67 19.47
N THR A 242 -6.42 9.62 19.33
CA THR A 242 -6.64 10.84 18.54
C THR A 242 -6.28 10.66 17.06
N ARG A 243 -5.61 9.57 16.69
CA ARG A 243 -5.28 9.26 15.29
C ARG A 243 -6.54 8.89 14.51
N ARG A 244 -6.55 9.28 13.24
CA ARG A 244 -7.70 9.10 12.35
C ARG A 244 -7.37 8.37 11.07
N ASP A 245 -6.13 8.48 10.65
CA ASP A 245 -5.61 7.82 9.44
C ASP A 245 -5.05 6.44 9.79
N ALA A 246 -5.03 5.56 8.81
CA ALA A 246 -4.37 4.28 8.87
C ALA A 246 -2.84 4.41 8.99
N PRO A 247 -2.10 3.31 9.29
CA PRO A 247 -0.66 3.28 9.12
C PRO A 247 -0.27 3.47 7.65
N GLY A 248 1.02 3.56 7.39
CA GLY A 248 1.56 3.44 6.04
C GLY A 248 1.21 2.10 5.38
N THR A 249 1.74 1.86 4.20
CA THR A 249 1.57 0.57 3.52
C THR A 249 2.92 -0.01 3.12
N LEU A 250 2.98 -1.34 2.98
CA LEU A 250 4.20 -2.04 2.60
C LEU A 250 4.70 -1.60 1.23
N ALA A 251 6.03 -1.61 1.06
CA ALA A 251 6.68 -1.21 -0.18
C ALA A 251 6.19 -2.00 -1.40
N ILE A 252 5.74 -3.25 -1.23
CA ILE A 252 5.16 -4.03 -2.33
C ILE A 252 3.87 -3.39 -2.84
N ASN A 253 3.02 -2.86 -1.97
CA ASN A 253 1.79 -2.18 -2.37
C ASN A 253 2.12 -0.86 -3.10
N LEU A 254 3.10 -0.10 -2.61
CA LEU A 254 3.60 1.11 -3.29
C LEU A 254 4.16 0.78 -4.68
N PHE A 255 4.88 -0.34 -4.81
CA PHE A 255 5.42 -0.81 -6.08
C PHE A 255 4.30 -1.19 -7.07
N LEU A 256 3.31 -1.98 -6.62
CA LEU A 256 2.16 -2.36 -7.44
C LEU A 256 1.32 -1.17 -7.89
N ALA A 257 1.21 -0.15 -7.05
CA ALA A 257 0.56 1.11 -7.40
C ALA A 257 1.41 1.99 -8.34
N GLY A 258 2.68 1.63 -8.58
CA GLY A 258 3.61 2.45 -9.37
C GLY A 258 4.07 3.72 -8.64
N TRP A 259 3.95 3.75 -7.30
CA TRP A 259 4.42 4.85 -6.46
C TRP A 259 5.85 4.64 -5.98
N LEU A 260 6.31 3.39 -5.93
CA LEU A 260 7.70 3.01 -5.75
C LEU A 260 8.35 2.75 -7.11
N PRO A 261 9.37 3.53 -7.56
CA PRO A 261 10.08 3.29 -8.81
C PRO A 261 10.80 1.94 -8.82
N ALA A 262 10.86 1.32 -9.99
CA ALA A 262 11.57 0.04 -10.16
C ALA A 262 13.07 0.15 -9.84
N ASP A 263 13.68 1.31 -10.02
CA ASP A 263 15.09 1.57 -9.70
C ASP A 263 15.37 1.53 -8.19
N ASP A 264 14.34 1.67 -7.36
CA ASP A 264 14.42 1.58 -5.90
C ASP A 264 14.17 0.15 -5.38
N VAL A 265 13.90 -0.80 -6.28
CA VAL A 265 13.69 -2.21 -5.98
C VAL A 265 14.94 -2.99 -6.34
N VAL A 266 15.55 -3.64 -5.36
CA VAL A 266 16.70 -4.51 -5.55
C VAL A 266 16.23 -5.96 -5.53
N VAL A 267 16.62 -6.73 -6.54
CA VAL A 267 16.27 -8.14 -6.63
C VAL A 267 17.50 -9.00 -6.38
N ALA A 268 17.40 -9.91 -5.40
CA ALA A 268 18.41 -10.90 -5.10
C ALA A 268 18.01 -12.26 -5.69
N THR A 269 18.84 -12.78 -6.59
CA THR A 269 18.79 -14.15 -7.10
C THR A 269 19.93 -15.01 -6.55
N GLY A 270 20.71 -14.47 -5.64
CA GLY A 270 21.85 -15.03 -4.93
C GLY A 270 22.21 -14.10 -3.78
N ASP A 271 23.35 -14.31 -3.14
CA ASP A 271 23.78 -13.48 -2.02
C ASP A 271 23.79 -12.00 -2.39
N ALA A 272 23.22 -11.18 -1.52
CA ALA A 272 23.13 -9.74 -1.70
C ALA A 272 23.41 -9.01 -0.38
N THR A 273 24.02 -7.84 -0.48
CA THR A 273 24.19 -6.93 0.68
C THR A 273 23.95 -5.51 0.20
N LEU A 274 23.05 -4.81 0.85
CA LEU A 274 22.71 -3.42 0.52
C LEU A 274 22.27 -2.65 1.75
N LYS A 275 22.37 -1.33 1.66
CA LYS A 275 21.78 -0.43 2.64
C LYS A 275 20.36 -0.07 2.18
N LEU A 276 19.37 -0.30 3.05
CA LEU A 276 18.00 0.11 2.79
C LEU A 276 17.75 1.56 3.22
N SER A 277 17.03 2.27 2.40
CA SER A 277 16.33 3.52 2.73
C SER A 277 14.91 3.19 3.23
N ALA A 278 14.28 4.14 3.92
CA ALA A 278 12.91 3.96 4.38
C ALA A 278 11.96 3.67 3.21
N SER A 279 11.07 2.71 3.36
CA SER A 279 10.07 2.38 2.33
C SER A 279 9.13 3.54 2.04
N SER A 280 8.83 4.36 3.06
CA SER A 280 8.06 5.60 2.96
C SER A 280 8.86 6.79 2.42
N GLY A 281 10.16 6.65 2.16
CA GLY A 281 11.02 7.69 1.60
C GLY A 281 10.81 7.92 0.10
N ASP A 282 11.62 8.78 -0.48
CA ASP A 282 11.51 9.19 -1.88
C ASP A 282 12.71 8.79 -2.76
N GLU A 283 13.77 8.22 -2.17
CA GLU A 283 14.99 7.84 -2.89
C GLU A 283 15.72 6.66 -2.25
N GLY A 284 16.54 6.00 -3.07
CA GLY A 284 17.43 4.91 -2.66
C GLY A 284 16.78 3.53 -2.75
N ALA A 285 17.52 2.50 -2.35
CA ALA A 285 16.98 1.13 -2.31
C ALA A 285 15.95 1.02 -1.17
N ARG A 286 14.68 0.91 -1.51
CA ARG A 286 13.57 0.90 -0.55
C ARG A 286 12.92 -0.47 -0.37
N LEU A 287 13.12 -1.36 -1.32
CA LEU A 287 12.60 -2.71 -1.28
C LEU A 287 13.67 -3.70 -1.78
N LEU A 288 14.02 -4.67 -0.95
CA LEU A 288 14.75 -5.85 -1.39
C LEU A 288 13.75 -6.98 -1.64
N VAL A 289 13.83 -7.60 -2.80
CA VAL A 289 13.04 -8.78 -3.17
C VAL A 289 13.98 -9.95 -3.37
N ILE A 290 13.73 -11.05 -2.68
CA ILE A 290 14.44 -12.30 -2.84
C ILE A 290 13.54 -13.25 -3.64
N ASP A 291 13.98 -13.63 -4.84
CA ASP A 291 13.27 -14.61 -5.68
C ASP A 291 13.69 -16.02 -5.27
N ARG A 292 12.74 -16.80 -4.75
CA ARG A 292 12.97 -18.16 -4.31
C ARG A 292 12.92 -19.19 -5.44
N GLY A 293 12.48 -18.77 -6.62
CA GLY A 293 12.41 -19.65 -7.80
C GLY A 293 11.27 -20.68 -7.79
N ASP A 294 10.43 -20.71 -6.74
CA ASP A 294 9.27 -21.59 -6.58
C ASP A 294 7.94 -20.89 -6.79
N GLY A 295 7.96 -19.61 -7.21
CA GLY A 295 6.78 -18.75 -7.38
C GLY A 295 6.41 -17.96 -6.12
N SER A 296 7.20 -18.07 -5.06
CA SER A 296 7.15 -17.19 -3.89
C SER A 296 8.32 -16.21 -3.86
N LEU A 297 8.13 -15.08 -3.21
CA LEU A 297 9.13 -14.05 -3.01
C LEU A 297 9.23 -13.72 -1.53
N ILE A 298 10.41 -13.27 -1.08
CA ILE A 298 10.56 -12.63 0.22
C ILE A 298 10.80 -11.14 -0.03
N THR A 299 10.09 -10.27 0.65
CA THR A 299 10.32 -8.83 0.66
C THR A 299 10.96 -8.41 1.97
N VAL A 300 11.89 -7.46 1.86
CA VAL A 300 12.60 -6.87 3.00
C VAL A 300 12.61 -5.36 2.81
N GLU A 301 12.10 -4.63 3.78
CA GLU A 301 12.00 -3.17 3.74
C GLU A 301 12.29 -2.55 5.10
N LEU A 302 12.70 -1.29 5.10
CA LEU A 302 12.90 -0.51 6.32
C LEU A 302 11.68 0.34 6.60
N LEU A 303 11.00 0.07 7.72
CA LEU A 303 9.95 0.91 8.26
C LEU A 303 10.55 1.91 9.27
N LYS A 304 10.08 3.13 9.22
CA LYS A 304 10.48 4.22 10.11
C LYS A 304 9.31 4.61 11.00
N ALA A 305 9.58 4.75 12.30
CA ALA A 305 8.61 5.25 13.27
C ALA A 305 8.38 6.76 13.09
N GLU A 306 7.89 7.16 11.92
CA GLU A 306 7.61 8.54 11.54
C GLU A 306 6.43 8.64 10.58
N GLY A 307 5.78 9.81 10.48
CA GLY A 307 4.65 10.03 9.58
C GLY A 307 3.45 9.17 9.95
N PHE A 308 2.95 8.36 9.01
CA PHE A 308 1.82 7.45 9.26
C PHE A 308 2.23 6.27 10.15
N ASP A 309 3.51 5.97 10.25
CA ASP A 309 4.07 4.87 11.03
C ASP A 309 4.66 5.30 12.38
N ASP A 310 4.40 6.53 12.86
CA ASP A 310 4.91 7.05 14.13
C ASP A 310 4.36 6.31 15.37
N HIS A 311 3.34 5.47 15.20
CA HIS A 311 2.81 4.55 16.21
C HIS A 311 3.73 3.35 16.47
N LEU A 312 4.69 3.08 15.56
CA LEU A 312 5.65 2.00 15.74
C LEU A 312 6.58 2.28 16.93
N PRO A 313 6.95 1.25 17.71
CA PRO A 313 7.82 1.43 18.88
C PRO A 313 9.25 1.83 18.51
N ALA A 314 9.70 1.52 17.30
CA ALA A 314 11.03 1.86 16.78
C ALA A 314 11.08 1.65 15.26
N ASP A 315 12.08 2.23 14.60
CA ASP A 315 12.48 1.85 13.25
C ASP A 315 12.86 0.37 13.20
N GLY A 316 12.68 -0.30 12.06
CA GLY A 316 13.15 -1.68 11.90
C GLY A 316 12.87 -2.27 10.53
N ILE A 317 13.42 -3.44 10.31
CA ILE A 317 13.28 -4.18 9.05
C ILE A 317 12.08 -5.12 9.14
N ALA A 318 11.10 -4.90 8.26
CA ALA A 318 9.98 -5.80 8.04
C ALA A 318 10.34 -6.84 6.97
N VAL A 319 9.94 -8.10 7.19
CA VAL A 319 10.19 -9.22 6.26
C VAL A 319 8.88 -9.96 6.02
N HIS A 320 8.48 -10.08 4.74
CA HIS A 320 7.24 -10.75 4.37
C HIS A 320 7.47 -11.79 3.27
N GLU A 321 6.71 -12.88 3.32
CA GLU A 321 6.57 -13.80 2.20
C GLU A 321 5.42 -13.34 1.31
N LEU A 322 5.66 -13.28 0.00
CA LEU A 322 4.65 -13.03 -1.01
C LEU A 322 4.35 -14.31 -1.76
N ARG A 323 3.08 -14.62 -1.95
CA ARG A 323 2.64 -15.70 -2.83
C ARG A 323 1.86 -15.15 -4.00
N ILE A 324 2.15 -15.69 -5.16
CA ILE A 324 1.53 -15.30 -6.42
C ILE A 324 0.75 -16.46 -6.97
N ALA A 325 -0.53 -16.24 -7.25
CA ALA A 325 -1.41 -17.21 -7.85
C ALA A 325 -2.14 -16.59 -9.03
N HIS A 326 -2.19 -17.31 -10.13
CA HIS A 326 -2.88 -16.87 -11.37
C HIS A 326 -2.42 -15.49 -11.90
N GLY A 327 -1.14 -15.17 -11.68
CA GLY A 327 -0.53 -13.92 -12.13
C GLY A 327 -0.86 -12.70 -11.25
N ALA A 328 -1.45 -12.90 -10.07
CA ALA A 328 -1.74 -11.85 -9.11
C ALA A 328 -1.16 -12.17 -7.73
N LEU A 329 -0.89 -11.13 -6.95
CA LEU A 329 -0.54 -11.29 -5.54
C LEU A 329 -1.74 -11.92 -4.80
N SER A 330 -1.51 -13.02 -4.12
CA SER A 330 -2.56 -13.79 -3.43
C SER A 330 -2.46 -13.71 -1.91
N SER A 331 -1.27 -13.51 -1.37
CA SER A 331 -1.06 -13.30 0.06
C SER A 331 0.23 -12.56 0.35
N VAL A 332 0.23 -11.83 1.45
CA VAL A 332 1.40 -11.19 2.08
C VAL A 332 1.42 -11.65 3.53
N THR A 333 2.45 -12.39 3.92
CA THR A 333 2.54 -13.01 5.24
C THR A 333 3.79 -12.51 5.96
N PRO A 334 3.69 -11.89 7.15
CA PRO A 334 4.85 -11.55 7.96
C PRO A 334 5.63 -12.79 8.34
N LEU A 335 6.95 -12.71 8.27
CA LEU A 335 7.84 -13.83 8.60
C LEU A 335 8.48 -13.69 9.98
N VAL A 336 8.24 -12.61 10.67
CA VAL A 336 8.79 -12.30 11.99
C VAL A 336 7.66 -12.02 12.97
N GLY A 337 7.68 -12.68 14.13
CA GLY A 337 6.89 -12.34 15.29
C GLY A 337 5.42 -12.76 15.32
N ASP A 338 4.84 -12.64 16.52
CA ASP A 338 3.43 -12.96 16.81
C ASP A 338 2.66 -11.76 17.39
N ALA A 339 3.27 -10.58 17.44
CA ALA A 339 2.67 -9.40 18.06
C ALA A 339 2.67 -8.20 17.12
N PRO A 340 1.72 -7.27 17.25
CA PRO A 340 1.41 -6.25 16.26
C PRO A 340 2.59 -5.33 15.88
N TYR A 341 3.64 -5.27 16.69
CA TYR A 341 4.81 -4.40 16.45
C TYR A 341 6.16 -5.06 16.74
N LEU A 342 6.19 -6.35 17.12
CA LEU A 342 7.46 -7.03 17.47
C LEU A 342 8.17 -7.62 16.25
N ASP A 343 7.65 -7.36 15.09
CA ASP A 343 8.01 -8.02 13.85
C ASP A 343 9.14 -7.31 13.10
N LEU A 344 9.74 -6.28 13.71
CA LEU A 344 10.79 -5.50 13.08
C LEU A 344 12.16 -5.96 13.55
N LEU A 345 12.97 -6.51 12.63
CA LEU A 345 14.34 -6.86 12.90
C LEU A 345 15.18 -5.61 13.19
N GLN A 346 16.00 -5.71 14.21
CA GLN A 346 16.92 -4.66 14.65
C GLN A 346 18.36 -4.94 14.17
N PRO A 347 19.25 -3.93 14.15
CA PRO A 347 20.65 -4.17 13.88
C PRO A 347 21.25 -5.21 14.83
N GLY A 348 21.79 -6.29 14.29
CA GLY A 348 22.29 -7.47 15.00
C GLY A 348 21.40 -8.69 14.91
N ASP A 349 20.16 -8.53 14.44
CA ASP A 349 19.21 -9.64 14.30
C ASP A 349 19.49 -10.43 13.00
N GLU A 350 19.10 -11.69 13.06
CA GLU A 350 19.14 -12.63 11.96
C GLU A 350 17.80 -13.38 11.88
N LEU A 351 17.23 -13.45 10.69
CA LEU A 351 16.05 -14.24 10.37
C LEU A 351 16.40 -15.32 9.35
N ARG A 352 16.08 -16.55 9.68
CA ARG A 352 16.20 -17.66 8.75
C ARG A 352 14.85 -18.03 8.16
N VAL A 353 14.74 -17.99 6.84
CA VAL A 353 13.56 -18.37 6.07
C VAL A 353 13.95 -19.49 5.11
N GLU A 354 13.68 -20.72 5.51
CA GLU A 354 14.06 -21.93 4.79
C GLU A 354 15.56 -21.96 4.46
N ASP A 355 15.93 -21.79 3.18
CA ASP A 355 17.30 -21.78 2.67
C ASP A 355 17.91 -20.38 2.57
N TRP A 356 17.20 -19.35 2.99
CA TRP A 356 17.68 -17.98 3.06
C TRP A 356 17.91 -17.50 4.47
N THR A 357 18.93 -16.69 4.65
CA THR A 357 19.21 -15.97 5.90
C THR A 357 19.26 -14.48 5.62
N VAL A 358 18.42 -13.73 6.32
CA VAL A 358 18.40 -12.26 6.30
C VAL A 358 19.05 -11.75 7.58
N THR A 359 20.12 -10.97 7.47
CA THR A 359 20.86 -10.41 8.60
C THR A 359 20.80 -8.88 8.52
N VAL A 360 20.51 -8.22 9.63
CA VAL A 360 20.48 -6.75 9.73
C VAL A 360 21.74 -6.26 10.44
N SER A 361 22.46 -5.36 9.79
CA SER A 361 23.66 -4.72 10.35
C SER A 361 23.41 -3.24 10.65
N SER A 362 24.37 -2.60 11.32
CA SER A 362 24.28 -1.19 11.65
C SER A 362 24.04 -0.32 10.42
N GLY A 363 23.27 0.75 10.60
CA GLY A 363 22.92 1.70 9.53
C GLY A 363 21.96 1.13 8.51
N TRP A 364 21.16 0.11 8.89
CA TRP A 364 20.15 -0.55 8.08
C TRP A 364 20.71 -1.23 6.83
N THR A 365 21.90 -1.80 6.97
CA THR A 365 22.49 -2.66 5.94
C THR A 365 21.94 -4.07 6.14
N VAL A 366 21.31 -4.59 5.09
CA VAL A 366 20.72 -5.93 5.06
C VAL A 366 21.58 -6.82 4.17
N SER A 367 21.88 -8.00 4.66
CA SER A 367 22.49 -9.10 3.88
C SER A 367 21.51 -10.23 3.76
N ALA A 368 21.25 -10.67 2.53
CA ALA A 368 20.51 -11.88 2.23
C ALA A 368 21.50 -12.92 1.69
N ALA A 369 21.56 -14.07 2.31
CA ALA A 369 22.49 -15.15 1.93
C ALA A 369 21.72 -16.46 1.74
N HIS A 370 21.99 -17.16 0.63
CA HIS A 370 21.43 -18.47 0.36
C HIS A 370 22.26 -19.53 1.07
N ALA A 371 21.63 -20.40 1.84
CA ALA A 371 22.32 -21.50 2.50
C ALA A 371 22.87 -22.46 1.44
N SER A 372 24.19 -22.55 1.33
CA SER A 372 24.83 -23.53 0.47
C SER A 372 24.42 -24.93 0.93
N VAL A 373 23.81 -25.70 0.03
CA VAL A 373 23.58 -27.14 0.27
C VAL A 373 24.97 -27.78 0.37
N THR A 374 25.42 -28.05 1.61
CA THR A 374 26.67 -28.80 1.87
C THR A 374 26.43 -30.29 1.78
#